data_db8d6451be17ad905bca9bde51fe4db7
#
_entry.id   db8d6451be17ad905bca9bde51fe4db7
#
_cell.length_a   1.000
_cell.length_b   1.000
_cell.length_c   1.000
_cell.angle_alpha   90.00
_cell.angle_beta   90.00
_cell.angle_gamma   90.00
#
_symmetry.space_group_name_H-M   'P 1'
#
loop_
_entity.id
_entity.type
_entity.pdbx_description
1 polymer ?
#
loop_
_entity_poly.entity_id
_entity_poly.type
_entity_poly.pdbx_seq_one_letter_code
_entity_poly.pdbx_strand_id
1 'polypeptide(L)'
;MSHPDVVALPLPDARARESIAHDLHVNLLVEAGAGSGKTTELVNRMLALLETGEAEIDRIAAVTFTRKAAGELRERFQARIEERLVELRGTPAEDPLPAERLARALDDIDRAFIGTIHAFCARLLRERPLEVGLDPAFEEMAVEERLVIRRRFWHGYLERLARDSDSLLEELSEAGLRPLGLYGLFEAVVENPDVVFEAEEAEPPPAAEVSSVRSELEAIVDHGWELMPEREPERGWDSLQKKIRRAHFSREITGWNEPADLFEGIEALCKPGKKGHSITQNRWKDKELAKALRDRADAFGVGDTPARRLLARWYAHRYALAVRLADHAAREFAEHRLRMGQLDFQ
;
A
#
# COMPACT_ATOMS: atom_id res chain seq x y z
N MET A 1 -25.46 21.46 -61.24
CA MET A 1 -25.07 22.28 -60.06
C MET A 1 -24.06 21.52 -59.33
N SER A 2 -22.80 21.84 -59.56
CA SER A 2 -21.64 21.19 -58.87
C SER A 2 -21.56 21.71 -57.41
N HIS A 3 -21.56 20.80 -56.44
CA HIS A 3 -21.29 21.16 -55.07
C HIS A 3 -19.84 21.67 -54.99
N PRO A 4 -19.55 22.77 -54.25
CA PRO A 4 -18.19 23.20 -54.04
C PRO A 4 -17.51 22.18 -53.12
N ASP A 5 -16.30 21.76 -53.54
CA ASP A 5 -15.41 20.96 -52.73
C ASP A 5 -15.19 21.65 -51.40
N VAL A 6 -15.69 21.04 -50.31
CA VAL A 6 -15.41 21.47 -48.96
C VAL A 6 -13.96 21.09 -48.69
N VAL A 7 -13.06 22.04 -48.88
CA VAL A 7 -11.67 21.90 -48.44
C VAL A 7 -11.70 21.78 -46.93
N ALA A 8 -11.52 20.56 -46.42
CA ALA A 8 -11.41 20.32 -44.99
C ALA A 8 -10.18 21.09 -44.45
N LEU A 9 -10.44 22.04 -43.56
CA LEU A 9 -9.35 22.74 -42.87
C LEU A 9 -8.47 21.71 -42.12
N PRO A 10 -7.14 21.82 -42.22
CA PRO A 10 -6.28 20.91 -41.52
C PRO A 10 -6.53 21.00 -39.99
N LEU A 11 -6.56 19.86 -39.35
CA LEU A 11 -6.72 19.80 -37.88
C LEU A 11 -5.65 20.62 -37.19
N PRO A 12 -5.93 21.28 -36.07
CA PRO A 12 -4.95 22.09 -35.33
C PRO A 12 -3.70 21.30 -34.92
N ASP A 13 -3.80 19.99 -34.80
CA ASP A 13 -2.75 19.03 -34.40
C ASP A 13 -2.22 18.20 -35.59
N ALA A 14 -2.52 18.55 -36.84
CA ALA A 14 -2.12 17.81 -38.05
C ALA A 14 -0.59 17.55 -38.07
N ARG A 15 0.21 18.56 -37.75
CA ARG A 15 1.68 18.44 -37.72
C ARG A 15 2.17 17.45 -36.65
N ALA A 16 1.53 17.43 -35.46
CA ALA A 16 1.87 16.47 -34.42
C ALA A 16 1.55 15.03 -34.84
N ARG A 17 0.40 14.83 -35.53
CA ARG A 17 0.01 13.52 -36.08
C ARG A 17 0.97 13.04 -37.16
N GLU A 18 1.40 13.95 -38.05
CA GLU A 18 2.42 13.66 -39.06
C GLU A 18 3.75 13.20 -38.42
N SER A 19 4.19 13.89 -37.38
CA SER A 19 5.38 13.50 -36.63
C SER A 19 5.23 12.12 -35.94
N ILE A 20 4.05 11.82 -35.34
CA ILE A 20 3.78 10.50 -34.75
C ILE A 20 3.88 9.40 -35.81
N ALA A 21 3.37 9.62 -37.02
CA ALA A 21 3.32 8.62 -38.08
C ALA A 21 4.67 8.43 -38.78
N HIS A 22 5.50 9.49 -38.93
CA HIS A 22 6.66 9.47 -39.80
C HIS A 22 8.03 9.59 -39.10
N ASP A 23 8.08 10.21 -37.92
CA ASP A 23 9.35 10.32 -37.16
C ASP A 23 9.66 9.00 -36.40
N LEU A 24 9.92 7.91 -37.12
CA LEU A 24 9.99 6.56 -36.57
C LEU A 24 11.25 6.29 -35.72
N HIS A 25 12.31 7.08 -35.92
CA HIS A 25 13.60 6.90 -35.21
C HIS A 25 13.72 7.67 -33.90
N VAL A 26 12.69 8.38 -33.46
CA VAL A 26 12.71 9.19 -32.24
C VAL A 26 11.71 8.69 -31.22
N ASN A 27 12.07 8.88 -29.94
CA ASN A 27 11.14 8.65 -28.85
C ASN A 27 10.16 9.83 -28.75
N LEU A 28 8.85 9.54 -28.69
CA LEU A 28 7.81 10.54 -28.62
C LEU A 28 7.02 10.40 -27.32
N LEU A 29 6.80 11.52 -26.65
CA LEU A 29 5.79 11.65 -25.59
C LEU A 29 4.59 12.37 -26.18
N VAL A 30 3.43 11.70 -26.21
CA VAL A 30 2.18 12.24 -26.79
C VAL A 30 1.20 12.61 -25.66
N GLU A 31 1.05 13.90 -25.43
CA GLU A 31 0.06 14.44 -24.49
C GLU A 31 -1.23 14.80 -25.25
N ALA A 32 -2.32 14.10 -24.94
CA ALA A 32 -3.57 14.29 -25.64
C ALA A 32 -4.78 13.96 -24.76
N GLY A 33 -5.86 14.72 -24.87
CA GLY A 33 -7.10 14.53 -24.14
C GLY A 33 -7.84 13.23 -24.48
N ALA A 34 -8.90 12.91 -23.75
CA ALA A 34 -9.76 11.78 -24.09
C ALA A 34 -10.46 12.03 -25.43
N GLY A 35 -10.60 11.00 -26.27
CA GLY A 35 -11.24 11.11 -27.57
C GLY A 35 -10.42 11.79 -28.68
N SER A 36 -9.18 12.21 -28.42
CA SER A 36 -8.32 12.89 -29.41
C SER A 36 -7.72 11.97 -30.49
N GLY A 37 -7.98 10.68 -30.44
CA GLY A 37 -7.45 9.71 -31.42
C GLY A 37 -6.11 9.08 -31.06
N LYS A 38 -5.65 9.13 -29.80
CA LYS A 38 -4.37 8.52 -29.35
C LYS A 38 -4.16 7.09 -29.84
N THR A 39 -5.18 6.26 -29.69
CA THR A 39 -5.13 4.85 -30.11
C THR A 39 -5.03 4.72 -31.62
N THR A 40 -5.69 5.60 -32.37
CA THR A 40 -5.60 5.63 -33.83
C THR A 40 -4.19 5.98 -34.28
N GLU A 41 -3.59 7.02 -33.69
CA GLU A 41 -2.22 7.40 -34.04
C GLU A 41 -1.20 6.36 -33.61
N LEU A 42 -1.40 5.67 -32.49
CA LEU A 42 -0.57 4.54 -32.10
C LEU A 42 -0.63 3.41 -33.15
N VAL A 43 -1.83 3.05 -33.60
CA VAL A 43 -2.01 2.03 -34.64
C VAL A 43 -1.38 2.48 -35.96
N ASN A 44 -1.54 3.75 -36.37
CA ASN A 44 -0.92 4.29 -37.57
C ASN A 44 0.62 4.24 -37.47
N ARG A 45 1.21 4.55 -36.33
CA ARG A 45 2.66 4.44 -36.13
C ARG A 45 3.14 2.98 -36.21
N MET A 46 2.42 2.05 -35.57
CA MET A 46 2.74 0.61 -35.67
C MET A 46 2.67 0.13 -37.13
N LEU A 47 1.67 0.56 -37.87
CA LEU A 47 1.54 0.26 -39.31
C LEU A 47 2.72 0.84 -40.10
N ALA A 48 3.08 2.11 -39.88
CA ALA A 48 4.20 2.76 -40.57
C ALA A 48 5.53 2.06 -40.31
N LEU A 49 5.79 1.58 -39.09
CA LEU A 49 6.98 0.80 -38.76
C LEU A 49 7.10 -0.49 -39.61
N LEU A 50 5.97 -1.17 -39.83
CA LEU A 50 5.93 -2.39 -40.66
C LEU A 50 6.06 -2.05 -42.15
N GLU A 51 5.32 -1.04 -42.63
CA GLU A 51 5.26 -0.65 -44.04
C GLU A 51 6.64 -0.19 -44.55
N THR A 52 7.33 0.62 -43.74
CA THR A 52 8.69 1.10 -44.06
C THR A 52 9.77 0.01 -43.85
N GLY A 53 9.49 -1.01 -43.05
CA GLY A 53 10.44 -2.06 -42.69
C GLY A 53 11.40 -1.66 -41.57
N GLU A 54 11.11 -0.59 -40.84
CA GLU A 54 11.87 -0.17 -39.65
C GLU A 54 11.75 -1.18 -38.50
N ALA A 55 10.63 -1.93 -38.45
CA ALA A 55 10.46 -3.03 -37.53
C ALA A 55 9.73 -4.21 -38.17
N GLU A 56 10.08 -5.42 -37.75
CA GLU A 56 9.30 -6.61 -38.01
C GLU A 56 8.22 -6.79 -36.92
N ILE A 57 7.19 -7.58 -37.23
CA ILE A 57 6.00 -7.74 -36.34
C ILE A 57 6.37 -8.26 -34.96
N ASP A 58 7.35 -9.17 -34.85
CA ASP A 58 7.81 -9.76 -33.60
C ASP A 58 8.65 -8.80 -32.72
N ARG A 59 9.02 -7.65 -33.27
CA ARG A 59 9.70 -6.56 -32.53
C ARG A 59 8.77 -5.46 -32.06
N ILE A 60 7.46 -5.58 -32.34
CA ILE A 60 6.45 -4.64 -31.87
C ILE A 60 5.93 -5.09 -30.51
N ALA A 61 6.03 -4.19 -29.51
CA ALA A 61 5.41 -4.35 -28.21
C ALA A 61 4.49 -3.16 -27.92
N ALA A 62 3.19 -3.39 -27.85
CA ALA A 62 2.19 -2.41 -27.48
C ALA A 62 1.57 -2.77 -26.12
N VAL A 63 1.75 -1.89 -25.13
CA VAL A 63 1.39 -2.16 -23.73
C VAL A 63 0.24 -1.25 -23.30
N THR A 64 -0.76 -1.82 -22.63
CA THR A 64 -1.90 -1.11 -22.09
C THR A 64 -2.13 -1.45 -20.61
N PHE A 65 -3.08 -0.76 -19.96
CA PHE A 65 -3.41 -1.05 -18.55
C PHE A 65 -4.43 -2.18 -18.38
N THR A 66 -5.31 -2.42 -19.35
CA THR A 66 -6.40 -3.40 -19.22
C THR A 66 -6.39 -4.43 -20.34
N ARG A 67 -6.82 -5.66 -20.02
CA ARG A 67 -6.99 -6.74 -21.01
C ARG A 67 -7.97 -6.33 -22.14
N LYS A 68 -9.04 -5.61 -21.77
CA LYS A 68 -10.02 -5.12 -22.74
C LYS A 68 -9.37 -4.14 -23.74
N ALA A 69 -8.62 -3.16 -23.25
CA ALA A 69 -7.93 -2.20 -24.12
C ALA A 69 -6.87 -2.88 -25.02
N ALA A 70 -6.21 -3.92 -24.53
CA ALA A 70 -5.28 -4.71 -25.31
C ALA A 70 -5.99 -5.47 -26.44
N GLY A 71 -7.16 -6.07 -26.17
CA GLY A 71 -7.99 -6.72 -27.19
C GLY A 71 -8.45 -5.74 -28.27
N GLU A 72 -9.03 -4.60 -27.86
CA GLU A 72 -9.46 -3.55 -28.78
C GLU A 72 -8.30 -2.99 -29.64
N LEU A 73 -7.11 -2.85 -29.05
CA LEU A 73 -5.93 -2.39 -29.78
C LEU A 73 -5.50 -3.40 -30.84
N ARG A 74 -5.50 -4.70 -30.49
CA ARG A 74 -5.15 -5.79 -31.42
C ARG A 74 -6.12 -5.84 -32.61
N GLU A 75 -7.42 -5.79 -32.34
CA GLU A 75 -8.46 -5.79 -33.38
C GLU A 75 -8.31 -4.61 -34.34
N ARG A 76 -8.09 -3.40 -33.79
CA ARG A 76 -7.89 -2.18 -34.59
C ARG A 76 -6.61 -2.25 -35.42
N PHE A 77 -5.54 -2.80 -34.85
CA PHE A 77 -4.28 -2.93 -35.58
C PHE A 77 -4.39 -3.91 -36.75
N GLN A 78 -5.00 -5.07 -36.51
CA GLN A 78 -5.27 -6.05 -37.57
C GLN A 78 -6.12 -5.45 -38.67
N ALA A 79 -7.26 -4.84 -38.34
CA ALA A 79 -8.16 -4.19 -39.30
C ALA A 79 -7.43 -3.12 -40.15
N ARG A 80 -6.55 -2.35 -39.50
CA ARG A 80 -5.81 -1.29 -40.21
C ARG A 80 -4.75 -1.85 -41.18
N ILE A 81 -4.10 -3.00 -40.85
CA ILE A 81 -3.22 -3.69 -41.77
C ILE A 81 -4.03 -4.21 -42.99
N GLU A 82 -5.19 -4.81 -42.74
CA GLU A 82 -6.07 -5.34 -43.81
C GLU A 82 -6.56 -4.21 -44.73
N GLU A 83 -7.03 -3.10 -44.20
CA GLU A 83 -7.44 -1.91 -44.95
C GLU A 83 -6.29 -1.39 -45.83
N ARG A 84 -5.07 -1.28 -45.25
CA ARG A 84 -3.92 -0.76 -46.00
C ARG A 84 -3.50 -1.70 -47.12
N LEU A 85 -3.56 -3.00 -46.90
CA LEU A 85 -3.31 -3.99 -47.95
C LEU A 85 -4.30 -3.86 -49.15
N VAL A 86 -5.58 -3.59 -48.85
CA VAL A 86 -6.58 -3.33 -49.91
C VAL A 86 -6.26 -2.04 -50.66
N GLU A 87 -5.89 -0.96 -49.97
CA GLU A 87 -5.45 0.30 -50.57
C GLU A 87 -4.27 0.10 -51.54
N LEU A 88 -3.24 -0.60 -51.07
CA LEU A 88 -2.02 -0.86 -51.86
C LEU A 88 -2.29 -1.75 -53.09
N ARG A 89 -3.18 -2.74 -52.98
CA ARG A 89 -3.54 -3.61 -54.12
C ARG A 89 -4.39 -2.90 -55.18
N GLY A 90 -5.14 -1.84 -54.77
CA GLY A 90 -5.98 -1.04 -55.67
C GLY A 90 -5.19 0.01 -56.46
N THR A 91 -3.94 0.28 -56.11
CA THR A 91 -3.08 1.28 -56.76
C THR A 91 -1.92 0.58 -57.45
N PRO A 92 -1.62 0.86 -58.76
CA PRO A 92 -0.44 0.34 -59.39
C PRO A 92 0.81 0.86 -58.65
N ALA A 93 1.42 -0.01 -57.83
CA ALA A 93 2.57 0.36 -57.01
C ALA A 93 3.86 0.16 -57.81
N GLU A 94 4.74 1.17 -57.81
CA GLU A 94 6.12 1.07 -58.34
C GLU A 94 6.99 0.15 -57.46
N ASP A 95 6.65 0.04 -56.16
CA ASP A 95 7.34 -0.82 -55.18
C ASP A 95 6.34 -1.79 -54.50
N PRO A 96 6.49 -3.12 -54.66
CA PRO A 96 5.65 -4.11 -54.02
C PRO A 96 6.05 -4.39 -52.56
N LEU A 97 7.23 -3.97 -52.11
CA LEU A 97 7.78 -4.30 -50.77
C LEU A 97 6.86 -3.92 -49.59
N PRO A 98 6.20 -2.76 -49.55
CA PRO A 98 5.28 -2.41 -48.47
C PRO A 98 4.11 -3.40 -48.33
N ALA A 99 3.52 -3.82 -49.43
CA ALA A 99 2.43 -4.78 -49.44
C ALA A 99 2.88 -6.18 -48.99
N GLU A 100 4.07 -6.61 -49.42
CA GLU A 100 4.63 -7.89 -48.98
C GLU A 100 4.98 -7.91 -47.49
N ARG A 101 5.50 -6.81 -46.95
CA ARG A 101 5.79 -6.68 -45.50
C ARG A 101 4.52 -6.75 -44.68
N LEU A 102 3.49 -6.00 -45.08
CA LEU A 102 2.20 -6.01 -44.37
C LEU A 102 1.47 -7.34 -44.48
N ALA A 103 1.56 -8.05 -45.62
CA ALA A 103 0.96 -9.37 -45.78
C ALA A 103 1.64 -10.37 -44.82
N ARG A 104 2.97 -10.40 -44.75
CA ARG A 104 3.72 -11.22 -43.78
C ARG A 104 3.40 -10.86 -42.33
N ALA A 105 3.29 -9.57 -42.03
CA ALA A 105 2.95 -9.11 -40.70
C ALA A 105 1.51 -9.53 -40.28
N LEU A 106 0.58 -9.58 -41.22
CA LEU A 106 -0.77 -10.07 -40.97
C LEU A 106 -0.78 -11.59 -40.69
N ASP A 107 -0.04 -12.38 -41.46
CA ASP A 107 0.11 -13.82 -41.26
C ASP A 107 0.75 -14.14 -39.91
N ASP A 108 1.69 -13.31 -39.45
CA ASP A 108 2.46 -13.46 -38.22
C ASP A 108 1.94 -12.56 -37.07
N ILE A 109 0.72 -12.02 -37.12
CA ILE A 109 0.21 -10.98 -36.19
C ILE A 109 0.26 -11.43 -34.70
N ASP A 110 0.16 -12.72 -34.45
CA ASP A 110 0.25 -13.29 -33.09
C ASP A 110 1.65 -13.21 -32.48
N ARG A 111 2.68 -12.90 -33.28
CA ARG A 111 4.04 -12.71 -32.80
C ARG A 111 4.27 -11.31 -32.20
N ALA A 112 3.44 -10.33 -32.56
CA ALA A 112 3.43 -9.04 -31.91
C ALA A 112 2.99 -9.16 -30.46
N PHE A 113 3.68 -8.47 -29.56
CA PHE A 113 3.15 -8.35 -28.21
C PHE A 113 2.15 -7.18 -28.11
N ILE A 114 0.89 -7.50 -27.93
CA ILE A 114 -0.15 -6.52 -27.61
C ILE A 114 -0.86 -7.01 -26.35
N GLY A 115 -0.59 -6.36 -25.21
CA GLY A 115 -1.04 -6.88 -23.91
C GLY A 115 -1.00 -5.85 -22.79
N THR A 116 -1.24 -6.32 -21.57
CA THR A 116 -1.09 -5.48 -20.38
C THR A 116 0.38 -5.39 -19.98
N ILE A 117 0.72 -4.37 -19.16
CA ILE A 117 2.07 -4.22 -18.61
C ILE A 117 2.50 -5.46 -17.82
N HIS A 118 1.61 -6.05 -17.05
CA HIS A 118 1.88 -7.29 -16.30
C HIS A 118 2.20 -8.47 -17.23
N ALA A 119 1.42 -8.66 -18.28
CA ALA A 119 1.67 -9.70 -19.27
C ALA A 119 3.01 -9.46 -20.02
N PHE A 120 3.40 -8.21 -20.24
CA PHE A 120 4.68 -7.85 -20.82
C PHE A 120 5.84 -8.21 -19.91
N CYS A 121 5.76 -7.83 -18.62
CA CYS A 121 6.76 -8.20 -17.62
C CYS A 121 6.88 -9.73 -17.48
N ALA A 122 5.74 -10.46 -17.44
CA ALA A 122 5.75 -11.90 -17.41
C ALA A 122 6.44 -12.53 -18.62
N ARG A 123 6.24 -11.96 -19.82
CA ARG A 123 6.95 -12.40 -21.05
C ARG A 123 8.45 -12.21 -20.93
N LEU A 124 8.90 -11.01 -20.49
CA LEU A 124 10.33 -10.74 -20.31
C LEU A 124 10.99 -11.69 -19.32
N LEU A 125 10.31 -11.97 -18.20
CA LEU A 125 10.80 -12.90 -17.19
C LEU A 125 10.87 -14.34 -17.71
N ARG A 126 9.94 -14.76 -18.60
CA ARG A 126 9.99 -16.10 -19.25
C ARG A 126 11.09 -16.20 -20.31
N GLU A 127 11.51 -15.09 -20.91
CA GLU A 127 12.63 -15.08 -21.85
C GLU A 127 13.99 -15.32 -21.16
N ARG A 128 14.13 -14.87 -19.88
CA ARG A 128 15.38 -14.95 -19.12
C ARG A 128 15.19 -15.32 -17.65
N PRO A 129 14.51 -16.43 -17.34
CA PRO A 129 14.14 -16.79 -15.98
C PRO A 129 15.34 -17.04 -15.08
N LEU A 130 16.40 -17.68 -15.62
CA LEU A 130 17.59 -18.02 -14.84
C LEU A 130 18.42 -16.80 -14.42
N GLU A 131 18.40 -15.71 -15.21
CA GLU A 131 19.12 -14.48 -14.88
C GLU A 131 18.54 -13.79 -13.64
N VAL A 132 17.26 -14.00 -13.37
CA VAL A 132 16.54 -13.43 -12.22
C VAL A 132 16.25 -14.46 -11.11
N GLY A 133 16.80 -15.67 -11.25
CA GLY A 133 16.64 -16.75 -10.25
C GLY A 133 15.24 -17.33 -10.16
N LEU A 134 14.46 -17.29 -11.26
CA LEU A 134 13.10 -17.83 -11.33
C LEU A 134 13.06 -19.24 -11.91
N ASP A 135 12.11 -20.03 -11.45
CA ASP A 135 11.73 -21.27 -12.13
C ASP A 135 11.14 -20.92 -13.50
N PRO A 136 11.63 -21.50 -14.62
CA PRO A 136 11.02 -21.29 -15.94
C PRO A 136 9.52 -21.61 -16.02
N ALA A 137 9.03 -22.47 -15.15
CA ALA A 137 7.62 -22.86 -15.06
C ALA A 137 6.80 -21.97 -14.11
N PHE A 138 7.30 -20.78 -13.76
CA PHE A 138 6.58 -19.90 -12.84
C PHE A 138 5.18 -19.53 -13.33
N GLU A 139 4.26 -19.42 -12.38
CA GLU A 139 2.87 -19.01 -12.62
C GLU A 139 2.56 -17.66 -11.98
N GLU A 140 1.73 -16.88 -12.67
CA GLU A 140 1.18 -15.64 -12.13
C GLU A 140 -0.01 -16.00 -11.22
N MET A 141 0.04 -15.57 -9.96
CA MET A 141 -1.01 -15.86 -8.99
C MET A 141 -2.26 -15.00 -9.22
N ALA A 142 -3.43 -15.62 -9.10
CA ALA A 142 -4.69 -14.89 -9.00
C ALA A 142 -4.77 -14.07 -7.68
N VAL A 143 -5.53 -12.98 -7.71
CA VAL A 143 -5.64 -12.06 -6.53
C VAL A 143 -6.15 -12.81 -5.29
N GLU A 144 -7.13 -13.68 -5.48
CA GLU A 144 -7.74 -14.48 -4.41
C GLU A 144 -6.74 -15.46 -3.79
N GLU A 145 -5.92 -16.09 -4.61
CA GLU A 145 -4.89 -17.04 -4.19
C GLU A 145 -3.80 -16.35 -3.36
N ARG A 146 -3.40 -15.13 -3.75
CA ARG A 146 -2.41 -14.33 -3.02
C ARG A 146 -2.78 -14.13 -1.56
N LEU A 147 -4.04 -13.78 -1.30
CA LEU A 147 -4.53 -13.54 0.06
C LEU A 147 -4.48 -14.82 0.90
N VAL A 148 -4.82 -15.96 0.32
CA VAL A 148 -4.81 -17.26 1.02
C VAL A 148 -3.37 -17.67 1.34
N ILE A 149 -2.46 -17.57 0.36
CA ILE A 149 -1.06 -17.95 0.52
C ILE A 149 -0.38 -17.05 1.56
N ARG A 150 -0.60 -15.73 1.50
CA ARG A 150 -0.07 -14.76 2.46
C ARG A 150 -0.50 -15.06 3.88
N ARG A 151 -1.79 -15.33 4.11
CA ARG A 151 -2.30 -15.71 5.44
C ARG A 151 -1.72 -17.03 5.93
N ARG A 152 -1.69 -18.05 5.06
CA ARG A 152 -1.11 -19.35 5.41
C ARG A 152 0.36 -19.23 5.78
N PHE A 153 1.12 -18.47 5.00
CA PHE A 153 2.51 -18.19 5.30
C PHE A 153 2.67 -17.52 6.65
N TRP A 154 1.90 -16.44 6.94
CA TRP A 154 1.96 -15.72 8.21
C TRP A 154 1.73 -16.64 9.41
N HIS A 155 0.70 -17.47 9.38
CA HIS A 155 0.45 -18.45 10.44
C HIS A 155 1.59 -19.45 10.60
N GLY A 156 2.05 -20.05 9.52
CA GLY A 156 3.18 -20.99 9.56
C GLY A 156 4.50 -20.34 10.01
N TYR A 157 4.71 -19.06 9.68
CA TYR A 157 5.85 -18.28 10.14
C TYR A 157 5.83 -18.11 11.66
N LEU A 158 4.71 -17.66 12.22
CA LEU A 158 4.55 -17.52 13.67
C LEU A 158 4.65 -18.85 14.43
N GLU A 159 4.11 -19.94 13.86
CA GLU A 159 4.26 -21.28 14.43
C GLU A 159 5.72 -21.76 14.45
N ARG A 160 6.54 -21.40 13.45
CA ARG A 160 7.99 -21.69 13.45
C ARG A 160 8.69 -20.90 14.53
N LEU A 161 8.49 -19.59 14.62
CA LEU A 161 9.09 -18.75 15.67
C LEU A 161 8.73 -19.28 17.07
N ALA A 162 7.49 -19.71 17.29
CA ALA A 162 7.06 -20.26 18.57
C ALA A 162 7.73 -21.61 18.88
N ARG A 163 7.93 -22.44 17.88
CA ARG A 163 8.62 -23.75 18.03
C ARG A 163 10.11 -23.58 18.34
N ASP A 164 10.73 -22.58 17.70
CA ASP A 164 12.15 -22.32 17.82
C ASP A 164 12.48 -21.49 19.08
N SER A 165 11.45 -21.12 19.86
CA SER A 165 11.56 -20.29 21.08
C SER A 165 12.29 -18.96 20.79
N ASP A 166 11.86 -18.28 19.70
CA ASP A 166 12.47 -17.03 19.27
C ASP A 166 12.20 -15.91 20.29
N SER A 167 13.26 -15.22 20.73
CA SER A 167 13.20 -14.14 21.72
C SER A 167 12.29 -12.99 21.29
N LEU A 168 12.10 -12.79 19.99
CA LEU A 168 11.23 -11.73 19.47
C LEU A 168 9.78 -11.93 19.91
N LEU A 169 9.30 -13.18 20.04
CA LEU A 169 7.93 -13.44 20.52
C LEU A 169 7.79 -13.10 22.01
N GLU A 170 8.84 -13.32 22.81
CA GLU A 170 8.86 -12.92 24.22
C GLU A 170 8.85 -11.40 24.34
N GLU A 171 9.73 -10.70 23.60
CA GLU A 171 9.78 -9.24 23.56
C GLU A 171 8.43 -8.61 23.11
N LEU A 172 7.78 -9.19 22.12
CA LEU A 172 6.44 -8.74 21.66
C LEU A 172 5.38 -8.96 22.75
N SER A 173 5.43 -10.09 23.45
CA SER A 173 4.51 -10.39 24.54
C SER A 173 4.69 -9.42 25.71
N GLU A 174 5.93 -9.16 26.14
CA GLU A 174 6.27 -8.18 27.17
C GLU A 174 5.83 -6.75 26.79
N ALA A 175 5.92 -6.41 25.49
CA ALA A 175 5.40 -5.17 24.96
C ALA A 175 3.86 -5.17 24.78
N GLY A 176 3.15 -6.23 25.17
CA GLY A 176 1.71 -6.35 25.01
C GLY A 176 1.26 -6.38 23.55
N LEU A 177 2.11 -6.85 22.64
CA LEU A 177 1.79 -7.02 21.25
C LEU A 177 1.40 -8.48 20.97
N ARG A 178 0.27 -8.66 20.32
CA ARG A 178 -0.17 -9.98 19.86
C ARG A 178 0.29 -10.20 18.43
N PRO A 179 1.21 -11.13 18.16
CA PRO A 179 1.78 -11.32 16.82
C PRO A 179 0.72 -11.53 15.73
N LEU A 180 -0.34 -12.30 16.00
CA LEU A 180 -1.45 -12.49 15.06
C LEU A 180 -2.14 -11.17 14.66
N GLY A 181 -2.21 -10.19 15.56
CA GLY A 181 -2.78 -8.87 15.30
C GLY A 181 -1.91 -7.99 14.39
N LEU A 182 -0.66 -8.36 14.14
CA LEU A 182 0.29 -7.62 13.30
C LEU A 182 0.22 -8.02 11.82
N TYR A 183 -0.72 -8.90 11.44
CA TYR A 183 -0.91 -9.31 10.05
C TYR A 183 -1.06 -8.14 9.09
N GLY A 184 -1.83 -7.11 9.47
CA GLY A 184 -2.03 -5.92 8.62
C GLY A 184 -0.74 -5.12 8.37
N LEU A 185 0.18 -5.09 9.34
CA LEU A 185 1.50 -4.48 9.14
C LEU A 185 2.37 -5.31 8.20
N PHE A 186 2.41 -6.63 8.40
CA PHE A 186 3.08 -7.56 7.48
C PHE A 186 2.55 -7.41 6.05
N GLU A 187 1.23 -7.35 5.88
CA GLU A 187 0.59 -7.13 4.58
C GLU A 187 1.01 -5.80 3.96
N ALA A 188 1.04 -4.71 4.74
CA ALA A 188 1.49 -3.40 4.27
C ALA A 188 2.96 -3.40 3.81
N VAL A 189 3.85 -4.11 4.52
CA VAL A 189 5.26 -4.24 4.12
C VAL A 189 5.38 -5.05 2.83
N VAL A 190 4.67 -6.15 2.70
CA VAL A 190 4.68 -6.99 1.48
C VAL A 190 4.13 -6.24 0.26
N GLU A 191 3.10 -5.41 0.45
CA GLU A 191 2.46 -4.65 -0.64
C GLU A 191 3.24 -3.41 -1.07
N ASN A 192 4.19 -2.98 -0.26
CA ASN A 192 4.98 -1.78 -0.54
C ASN A 192 6.49 -2.08 -0.41
N PRO A 193 7.06 -2.92 -1.29
CA PRO A 193 8.45 -3.38 -1.18
C PRO A 193 9.47 -2.25 -1.33
N ASP A 194 9.08 -1.14 -1.96
CA ASP A 194 9.93 0.05 -2.15
C ASP A 194 9.86 1.03 -0.98
N VAL A 195 8.98 0.78 0.00
CA VAL A 195 8.83 1.62 1.19
C VAL A 195 9.67 1.08 2.33
N VAL A 196 10.59 1.89 2.82
CA VAL A 196 11.34 1.59 4.03
C VAL A 196 10.49 2.02 5.23
N PHE A 197 10.03 1.06 6.01
CA PHE A 197 9.38 1.33 7.29
C PHE A 197 10.49 1.66 8.31
N GLU A 198 10.83 2.94 8.43
CA GLU A 198 11.83 3.38 9.38
C GLU A 198 11.36 3.10 10.80
N ALA A 199 12.08 2.24 11.50
CA ALA A 199 11.93 2.00 12.93
C ALA A 199 13.31 2.13 13.55
N GLU A 200 13.56 3.24 14.24
CA GLU A 200 14.75 3.33 15.09
C GLU A 200 14.65 2.28 16.19
N GLU A 201 15.76 1.61 16.49
CA GLU A 201 15.83 0.74 17.67
C GLU A 201 15.48 1.56 18.90
N ALA A 202 14.38 1.22 19.53
CA ALA A 202 13.90 1.88 20.72
C ALA A 202 13.91 0.89 21.89
N GLU A 203 14.73 1.18 22.89
CA GLU A 203 14.76 0.42 24.12
C GLU A 203 13.45 0.56 24.91
N PRO A 204 13.06 -0.47 25.68
CA PRO A 204 11.91 -0.35 26.56
C PRO A 204 12.10 0.80 27.55
N PRO A 205 11.02 1.44 28.01
CA PRO A 205 11.11 2.52 28.99
C PRO A 205 11.84 2.08 30.26
N PRO A 206 12.73 2.92 30.83
CA PRO A 206 13.49 2.56 32.03
C PRO A 206 12.58 2.25 33.22
N ALA A 207 12.84 1.15 33.92
CA ALA A 207 12.01 0.68 35.04
C ALA A 207 11.81 1.74 36.16
N ALA A 208 12.82 2.55 36.42
CA ALA A 208 12.73 3.63 37.42
C ALA A 208 11.72 4.72 37.01
N GLU A 209 11.71 5.11 35.72
CA GLU A 209 10.75 6.08 35.20
C GLU A 209 9.33 5.49 35.22
N VAL A 210 9.20 4.22 34.81
CA VAL A 210 7.91 3.49 34.85
C VAL A 210 7.36 3.45 36.28
N SER A 211 8.19 3.09 37.26
CA SER A 211 7.80 3.01 38.69
C SER A 211 7.34 4.38 39.22
N SER A 212 8.06 5.45 38.89
CA SER A 212 7.70 6.81 39.31
C SER A 212 6.35 7.27 38.72
N VAL A 213 6.14 7.06 37.43
CA VAL A 213 4.87 7.43 36.76
C VAL A 213 3.71 6.55 37.26
N ARG A 214 3.96 5.25 37.52
CA ARG A 214 2.99 4.34 38.11
C ARG A 214 2.51 4.84 39.46
N SER A 215 3.42 5.17 40.37
CA SER A 215 3.06 5.65 41.72
C SER A 215 2.23 6.93 41.67
N GLU A 216 2.51 7.84 40.73
CA GLU A 216 1.73 9.05 40.57
C GLU A 216 0.34 8.76 39.97
N LEU A 217 0.24 7.87 38.98
CA LEU A 217 -1.01 7.40 38.44
C LEU A 217 -1.92 6.77 39.51
N GLU A 218 -1.35 5.85 40.33
CA GLU A 218 -2.05 5.20 41.43
C GLU A 218 -2.62 6.22 42.41
N ALA A 219 -1.81 7.21 42.81
CA ALA A 219 -2.23 8.26 43.72
C ALA A 219 -3.35 9.16 43.14
N ILE A 220 -3.36 9.40 41.83
CA ILE A 220 -4.45 10.16 41.17
C ILE A 220 -5.72 9.30 41.11
N VAL A 221 -5.60 8.03 40.77
CA VAL A 221 -6.72 7.10 40.66
C VAL A 221 -7.40 6.87 42.02
N ASP A 222 -6.61 6.62 43.07
CA ASP A 222 -7.11 6.39 44.43
C ASP A 222 -7.82 7.61 44.98
N HIS A 223 -7.16 8.77 44.95
CA HIS A 223 -7.76 10.03 45.38
C HIS A 223 -9.05 10.37 44.59
N GLY A 224 -9.01 10.15 43.26
CA GLY A 224 -10.16 10.36 42.42
C GLY A 224 -11.31 9.40 42.73
N TRP A 225 -11.03 8.16 43.05
CA TRP A 225 -12.02 7.16 43.45
C TRP A 225 -12.70 7.53 44.77
N GLU A 226 -11.98 7.98 45.77
CA GLU A 226 -12.48 8.45 47.05
C GLU A 226 -13.43 9.65 46.91
N LEU A 227 -13.16 10.53 45.97
CA LEU A 227 -13.98 11.72 45.69
C LEU A 227 -15.23 11.43 44.84
N MET A 228 -15.35 10.24 44.28
CA MET A 228 -16.56 9.89 43.50
C MET A 228 -17.76 9.65 44.38
N PRO A 229 -18.98 10.05 43.94
CA PRO A 229 -20.21 9.67 44.63
C PRO A 229 -20.44 8.15 44.53
N GLU A 230 -21.13 7.58 45.53
CA GLU A 230 -21.42 6.15 45.56
C GLU A 230 -22.31 5.67 44.41
N ARG A 231 -23.13 6.57 43.89
CA ARG A 231 -24.03 6.29 42.77
C ARG A 231 -23.74 7.21 41.59
N GLU A 232 -24.08 6.71 40.43
CA GLU A 232 -23.94 7.51 39.21
C GLU A 232 -24.84 8.75 39.28
N PRO A 233 -24.30 9.96 39.01
CA PRO A 233 -25.08 11.18 38.93
C PRO A 233 -26.18 11.08 37.86
N GLU A 234 -27.31 11.73 38.03
CA GLU A 234 -28.45 11.72 37.06
C GLU A 234 -28.03 12.05 35.61
N ARG A 235 -27.02 12.92 35.45
CA ARG A 235 -26.49 13.30 34.13
C ARG A 235 -25.25 12.48 33.72
N GLY A 236 -25.02 11.33 34.37
CA GLY A 236 -23.87 10.46 34.12
C GLY A 236 -22.54 10.97 34.68
N TRP A 237 -21.50 10.15 34.55
CA TRP A 237 -20.15 10.50 34.96
C TRP A 237 -19.56 11.57 34.03
N ASP A 238 -18.79 12.52 34.58
CA ASP A 238 -18.05 13.47 33.76
C ASP A 238 -16.80 12.84 33.10
N SER A 239 -16.08 13.61 32.28
CA SER A 239 -14.96 13.09 31.51
C SER A 239 -13.82 12.54 32.37
N LEU A 240 -13.48 13.23 33.47
CA LEU A 240 -12.40 12.80 34.36
C LEU A 240 -12.82 11.61 35.19
N GLN A 241 -14.07 11.61 35.70
CA GLN A 241 -14.65 10.46 36.42
C GLN A 241 -14.63 9.19 35.58
N LYS A 242 -15.01 9.25 34.31
CA LYS A 242 -14.96 8.10 33.39
C LYS A 242 -13.56 7.54 33.25
N LYS A 243 -12.55 8.41 33.13
CA LYS A 243 -11.15 8.00 32.99
C LYS A 243 -10.61 7.34 34.26
N ILE A 244 -10.86 7.95 35.42
CA ILE A 244 -10.44 7.39 36.70
C ILE A 244 -11.15 6.05 36.95
N ARG A 245 -12.44 5.94 36.66
CA ARG A 245 -13.15 4.66 36.76
C ARG A 245 -12.54 3.58 35.87
N ARG A 246 -12.24 3.92 34.62
CA ARG A 246 -11.59 2.97 33.72
C ARG A 246 -10.23 2.51 34.26
N ALA A 247 -9.40 3.43 34.70
CA ALA A 247 -8.10 3.11 35.27
C ALA A 247 -8.21 2.30 36.56
N HIS A 248 -9.15 2.66 37.46
CA HIS A 248 -9.41 1.92 38.70
C HIS A 248 -9.83 0.47 38.42
N PHE A 249 -10.83 0.25 37.58
CA PHE A 249 -11.29 -1.11 37.28
C PHE A 249 -10.26 -1.93 36.50
N SER A 250 -9.49 -1.30 35.57
CA SER A 250 -8.37 -1.97 34.93
C SER A 250 -7.39 -2.48 35.97
N ARG A 251 -6.98 -1.63 36.93
CA ARG A 251 -6.06 -2.02 38.01
C ARG A 251 -6.64 -3.14 38.91
N GLU A 252 -7.90 -3.07 39.28
CA GLU A 252 -8.56 -4.10 40.07
C GLU A 252 -8.56 -5.48 39.38
N ILE A 253 -8.68 -5.49 38.06
CA ILE A 253 -8.72 -6.73 37.26
C ILE A 253 -7.30 -7.27 37.00
N THR A 254 -6.37 -6.43 36.59
CA THR A 254 -5.04 -6.85 36.10
C THR A 254 -3.91 -6.61 37.11
N GLY A 255 -4.13 -5.79 38.13
CA GLY A 255 -3.12 -5.33 39.07
C GLY A 255 -2.05 -4.43 38.41
N TRP A 256 -2.21 -4.11 37.11
CA TRP A 256 -1.18 -3.49 36.27
C TRP A 256 0.17 -4.24 36.36
N ASN A 257 0.09 -5.57 36.43
CA ASN A 257 1.26 -6.42 36.53
C ASN A 257 2.00 -6.52 35.18
N GLU A 258 1.22 -6.53 34.10
CA GLU A 258 1.77 -6.50 32.76
C GLU A 258 2.00 -5.04 32.29
N PRO A 259 3.13 -4.76 31.62
CA PRO A 259 3.42 -3.41 31.14
C PRO A 259 2.28 -2.81 30.27
N ALA A 260 1.67 -3.61 29.40
CA ALA A 260 0.60 -3.16 28.53
C ALA A 260 -0.60 -2.59 29.31
N ASP A 261 -1.01 -3.24 30.40
CA ASP A 261 -2.13 -2.82 31.24
C ASP A 261 -1.82 -1.50 31.97
N LEU A 262 -0.59 -1.36 32.48
CA LEU A 262 -0.14 -0.12 33.09
C LEU A 262 -0.13 1.03 32.10
N PHE A 263 0.43 0.83 30.89
CA PHE A 263 0.48 1.86 29.86
C PHE A 263 -0.90 2.24 29.34
N GLU A 264 -1.86 1.32 29.29
CA GLU A 264 -3.27 1.65 29.05
C GLU A 264 -3.85 2.57 30.13
N GLY A 265 -3.52 2.32 31.39
CA GLY A 265 -3.88 3.18 32.51
C GLY A 265 -3.27 4.59 32.39
N ILE A 266 -1.99 4.69 32.04
CA ILE A 266 -1.29 5.97 31.80
C ILE A 266 -1.96 6.71 30.63
N GLU A 267 -2.21 6.03 29.52
CA GLU A 267 -2.85 6.61 28.33
C GLU A 267 -4.25 7.16 28.64
N ALA A 268 -5.02 6.49 29.50
CA ALA A 268 -6.35 6.93 29.87
C ALA A 268 -6.35 8.35 30.46
N LEU A 269 -5.34 8.75 31.23
CA LEU A 269 -5.20 10.08 31.80
C LEU A 269 -4.39 11.05 30.91
N CYS A 270 -3.65 10.56 29.94
CA CYS A 270 -2.96 11.42 28.98
C CYS A 270 -3.93 12.02 27.95
N LYS A 271 -3.65 13.25 27.52
CA LYS A 271 -4.43 13.94 26.49
C LYS A 271 -3.54 14.51 25.41
N PRO A 272 -3.89 14.39 24.13
CA PRO A 272 -3.20 15.10 23.06
C PRO A 272 -3.46 16.61 23.19
N GLY A 273 -2.43 17.43 22.97
CA GLY A 273 -2.52 18.89 22.98
C GLY A 273 -2.42 19.52 24.37
N LYS A 274 -2.84 20.79 24.45
CA LYS A 274 -2.70 21.64 25.66
C LYS A 274 -3.99 21.83 26.44
N LYS A 275 -5.10 21.26 25.99
CA LYS A 275 -6.40 21.45 26.65
C LYS A 275 -6.56 20.46 27.81
N GLY A 276 -6.69 20.96 29.02
CA GLY A 276 -6.84 20.17 30.25
C GLY A 276 -8.12 19.32 30.33
N HIS A 277 -8.23 18.56 31.41
CA HIS A 277 -9.39 17.74 31.70
C HIS A 277 -10.61 18.60 32.06
N SER A 278 -11.76 18.22 31.56
CA SER A 278 -13.01 18.89 31.95
C SER A 278 -13.68 18.14 33.10
N ILE A 279 -14.12 18.88 34.13
CA ILE A 279 -14.87 18.36 35.25
C ILE A 279 -16.21 19.09 35.39
N THR A 280 -17.20 18.41 35.96
CA THR A 280 -18.47 19.00 36.36
C THR A 280 -18.53 18.96 37.90
N GLN A 281 -18.15 20.04 38.55
CA GLN A 281 -17.87 20.12 39.97
C GLN A 281 -19.00 19.56 40.87
N ASN A 282 -20.27 19.79 40.51
CA ASN A 282 -21.42 19.34 41.27
C ASN A 282 -21.69 17.83 41.17
N ARG A 283 -20.89 17.09 40.43
CA ARG A 283 -20.93 15.61 40.32
C ARG A 283 -19.93 14.91 41.24
N TRP A 284 -19.16 15.66 42.01
CA TRP A 284 -18.15 15.17 42.93
C TRP A 284 -18.58 15.39 44.36
N LYS A 285 -18.12 14.55 45.30
CA LYS A 285 -18.40 14.70 46.72
C LYS A 285 -17.93 16.04 47.27
N ASP A 286 -16.79 16.53 46.81
CA ASP A 286 -16.19 17.82 47.16
C ASP A 286 -15.76 18.58 45.90
N LYS A 287 -16.18 19.83 45.76
CA LYS A 287 -15.93 20.65 44.54
C LYS A 287 -14.51 21.17 44.47
N GLU A 288 -13.91 21.56 45.59
CA GLU A 288 -12.57 22.12 45.63
C GLU A 288 -11.52 21.02 45.47
N LEU A 289 -11.72 19.88 46.16
CA LEU A 289 -10.88 18.70 45.97
C LEU A 289 -10.96 18.14 44.55
N ALA A 290 -12.11 18.13 43.92
CA ALA A 290 -12.27 17.74 42.52
C ALA A 290 -11.50 18.66 41.55
N LYS A 291 -11.44 19.96 41.85
CA LYS A 291 -10.66 20.92 41.08
C LYS A 291 -9.17 20.67 41.26
N ALA A 292 -8.69 20.47 42.48
CA ALA A 292 -7.30 20.13 42.76
C ALA A 292 -6.89 18.80 42.08
N LEU A 293 -7.77 17.79 42.12
CA LEU A 293 -7.56 16.52 41.41
C LEU A 293 -7.46 16.71 39.91
N ARG A 294 -8.32 17.55 39.29
CA ARG A 294 -8.21 17.89 37.87
C ARG A 294 -6.86 18.52 37.56
N ASP A 295 -6.43 19.50 38.37
CA ASP A 295 -5.16 20.19 38.15
C ASP A 295 -3.97 19.20 38.27
N ARG A 296 -4.05 18.24 39.18
CA ARG A 296 -3.06 17.15 39.31
C ARG A 296 -3.09 16.20 38.11
N ALA A 297 -4.28 15.82 37.62
CA ALA A 297 -4.43 15.00 36.42
C ALA A 297 -3.92 15.72 35.15
N ASP A 298 -4.09 17.06 35.10
CA ASP A 298 -3.54 17.88 34.02
C ASP A 298 -2.00 17.93 34.09
N ALA A 299 -1.42 18.14 35.27
CA ALA A 299 0.03 18.09 35.47
C ALA A 299 0.63 16.72 35.11
N PHE A 300 -0.11 15.64 35.32
CA PHE A 300 0.29 14.29 34.94
C PHE A 300 0.24 14.05 33.42
N GLY A 301 -0.86 14.41 32.75
CA GLY A 301 -1.16 13.90 31.41
C GLY A 301 -1.37 14.95 30.31
N VAL A 302 -1.17 16.27 30.58
CA VAL A 302 -1.40 17.34 29.61
C VAL A 302 -0.12 18.13 29.35
N GLY A 303 0.22 18.33 28.09
CA GLY A 303 1.46 19.04 27.72
C GLY A 303 2.68 18.09 27.67
N ASP A 304 3.86 18.62 27.90
CA ASP A 304 5.10 17.84 27.96
C ASP A 304 5.36 17.37 29.40
N THR A 305 4.89 16.17 29.71
CA THR A 305 4.99 15.57 31.05
C THR A 305 5.81 14.28 31.04
N PRO A 306 6.33 13.84 32.22
CA PRO A 306 7.03 12.57 32.31
C PRO A 306 6.17 11.38 31.81
N ALA A 307 4.88 11.34 32.17
CA ALA A 307 3.96 10.30 31.74
C ALA A 307 3.81 10.26 30.20
N ARG A 308 3.69 11.41 29.55
CA ARG A 308 3.60 11.45 28.09
C ARG A 308 4.89 11.12 27.37
N ARG A 309 6.05 11.53 27.91
CA ARG A 309 7.35 11.11 27.36
C ARG A 309 7.56 9.61 27.49
N LEU A 310 7.17 9.07 28.65
CA LEU A 310 7.21 7.61 28.88
C LEU A 310 6.31 6.86 27.90
N LEU A 311 5.08 7.35 27.70
CA LEU A 311 4.14 6.78 26.75
C LEU A 311 4.66 6.83 25.29
N ALA A 312 5.30 7.93 24.90
CA ALA A 312 5.91 8.06 23.59
C ALA A 312 7.05 7.05 23.37
N ARG A 313 7.92 6.84 24.39
CA ARG A 313 8.95 5.80 24.35
C ARG A 313 8.36 4.40 24.26
N TRP A 314 7.31 4.13 25.02
CA TRP A 314 6.59 2.86 24.95
C TRP A 314 6.05 2.56 23.56
N TYR A 315 5.42 3.54 22.91
CA TYR A 315 4.94 3.38 21.53
C TYR A 315 6.06 3.22 20.51
N ALA A 316 7.16 3.96 20.67
CA ALA A 316 8.33 3.81 19.81
C ALA A 316 8.93 2.39 19.92
N HIS A 317 9.09 1.87 21.15
CA HIS A 317 9.55 0.51 21.38
C HIS A 317 8.63 -0.54 20.74
N ARG A 318 7.32 -0.44 20.98
CA ARG A 318 6.33 -1.34 20.38
C ARG A 318 6.34 -1.28 18.86
N TYR A 319 6.45 -0.09 18.29
CA TYR A 319 6.51 0.10 16.85
C TYR A 319 7.76 -0.57 16.26
N ALA A 320 8.92 -0.38 16.88
CA ALA A 320 10.17 -1.01 16.44
C ALA A 320 10.08 -2.55 16.44
N LEU A 321 9.51 -3.14 17.49
CA LEU A 321 9.29 -4.59 17.58
C LEU A 321 8.31 -5.08 16.49
N ALA A 322 7.22 -4.37 16.29
CA ALA A 322 6.21 -4.74 15.29
C ALA A 322 6.77 -4.68 13.86
N VAL A 323 7.53 -3.63 13.54
CA VAL A 323 8.19 -3.49 12.23
C VAL A 323 9.24 -4.57 12.04
N ARG A 324 10.07 -4.87 13.07
CA ARG A 324 11.08 -5.94 13.00
C ARG A 324 10.45 -7.30 12.65
N LEU A 325 9.33 -7.65 13.31
CA LEU A 325 8.59 -8.89 12.98
C LEU A 325 8.06 -8.87 11.55
N ALA A 326 7.42 -7.78 11.14
CA ALA A 326 6.80 -7.68 9.83
C ALA A 326 7.82 -7.69 8.68
N ASP A 327 8.94 -6.99 8.83
CA ASP A 327 10.03 -6.93 7.85
C ASP A 327 10.73 -8.29 7.69
N HIS A 328 11.04 -8.96 8.81
CA HIS A 328 11.62 -10.30 8.77
C HIS A 328 10.68 -11.29 8.08
N ALA A 329 9.39 -11.27 8.44
CA ALA A 329 8.39 -12.11 7.80
C ALA A 329 8.24 -11.80 6.29
N ALA A 330 8.31 -10.53 5.89
CA ALA A 330 8.18 -10.13 4.49
C ALA A 330 9.37 -10.62 3.65
N ARG A 331 10.58 -10.57 4.18
CA ARG A 331 11.77 -11.12 3.51
C ARG A 331 11.66 -12.63 3.33
N GLU A 332 11.30 -13.37 4.37
CA GLU A 332 11.08 -14.81 4.27
C GLU A 332 9.93 -15.17 3.31
N PHE A 333 8.87 -14.35 3.28
CA PHE A 333 7.77 -14.53 2.34
C PHE A 333 8.22 -14.32 0.89
N ALA A 334 9.06 -13.34 0.61
CA ALA A 334 9.62 -13.13 -0.71
C ALA A 334 10.42 -14.36 -1.18
N GLU A 335 11.31 -14.90 -0.31
CA GLU A 335 12.04 -16.13 -0.60
C GLU A 335 11.12 -17.36 -0.78
N HIS A 336 10.07 -17.45 0.04
CA HIS A 336 9.08 -18.52 -0.05
C HIS A 336 8.38 -18.51 -1.42
N ARG A 337 7.95 -17.33 -1.90
CA ARG A 337 7.32 -17.18 -3.23
C ARG A 337 8.26 -17.57 -4.35
N LEU A 338 9.52 -17.14 -4.30
CA LEU A 338 10.52 -17.51 -5.31
C LEU A 338 10.70 -19.05 -5.38
N ARG A 339 10.80 -19.70 -4.23
CA ARG A 339 10.93 -21.18 -4.15
C ARG A 339 9.70 -21.92 -4.69
N MET A 340 8.52 -21.33 -4.56
CA MET A 340 7.26 -21.90 -5.06
C MET A 340 7.01 -21.58 -6.54
N GLY A 341 7.88 -20.83 -7.20
CA GLY A 341 7.67 -20.39 -8.58
C GLY A 341 6.44 -19.51 -8.76
N GLN A 342 6.04 -18.79 -7.71
CA GLN A 342 4.84 -17.95 -7.69
C GLN A 342 5.24 -16.47 -7.74
N LEU A 343 4.82 -15.79 -8.80
CA LEU A 343 5.07 -14.37 -8.97
C LEU A 343 3.82 -13.54 -8.72
N ASP A 344 4.05 -12.41 -8.08
CA ASP A 344 3.09 -11.35 -7.87
C ASP A 344 3.61 -10.09 -8.56
N PHE A 345 2.85 -9.52 -9.47
CA PHE A 345 3.15 -8.26 -10.13
C PHE A 345 2.47 -7.10 -9.38
N GLN A 346 2.96 -6.79 -8.18
CA GLN A 346 2.61 -5.54 -7.49
C GLN A 346 3.75 -4.56 -7.51
#